data_6572ad1651eb94e083ee4092eb51c465
#
_entry.id   6572ad1651eb94e083ee4092eb51c465
#
_cell.length_a   1.000
_cell.length_b   1.000
_cell.length_c   1.000
_cell.angle_alpha   90.00
_cell.angle_beta   90.00
_cell.angle_gamma   90.00
#
_symmetry.space_group_name_H-M   'P 1'
#
loop_
_entity.id
_entity.type
_entity.pdbx_description
1 polymer ?
#
loop_
_entity_poly.entity_id
_entity_poly.type
_entity_poly.pdbx_seq_one_letter_code
_entity_poly.pdbx_strand_id
1 'polypeptide(L)'
;MPLYVALANWTDQGVKNVKDTIKRADAFVEAATKMNCRVREILYTMGPHDIVTVIEAPNDETASKLTLAVGMQGSIRTLSMRAYTKDEMAKIIAGLP
;
A
#
# COMPACT_ATOMS: atom_id res chain seq x y z
N MET A 1 -12.25 4.81 -7.55
CA MET A 1 -11.71 5.03 -6.19
C MET A 1 -10.31 5.61 -6.27
N PRO A 2 -9.94 6.47 -5.35
CA PRO A 2 -8.57 6.97 -5.27
C PRO A 2 -7.53 5.87 -5.21
N LEU A 3 -6.37 6.15 -5.80
CA LEU A 3 -5.26 5.22 -5.92
C LEU A 3 -4.13 5.62 -4.97
N TYR A 4 -3.49 4.64 -4.37
CA TYR A 4 -2.39 4.85 -3.43
C TYR A 4 -1.25 3.88 -3.75
N VAL A 5 -0.03 4.39 -3.67
CA VAL A 5 1.18 3.58 -3.79
C VAL A 5 1.89 3.61 -2.44
N ALA A 6 2.21 2.45 -1.91
CA ALA A 6 2.97 2.33 -0.69
C ALA A 6 4.31 1.65 -0.95
N LEU A 7 5.36 2.27 -0.46
CA LEU A 7 6.69 1.71 -0.43
C LEU A 7 6.92 1.20 0.99
N ALA A 8 7.20 -0.07 1.14
CA ALA A 8 7.30 -0.67 2.46
C ALA A 8 8.67 -1.31 2.67
N ASN A 9 9.11 -1.26 3.92
CA ASN A 9 10.32 -1.94 4.34
C ASN A 9 9.99 -2.88 5.49
N TRP A 10 10.59 -4.08 5.47
CA TRP A 10 10.52 -4.96 6.63
C TRP A 10 11.22 -4.30 7.81
N THR A 11 10.62 -4.42 8.97
CA THR A 11 11.30 -4.13 10.24
C THR A 11 12.25 -5.28 10.57
N ASP A 12 13.01 -5.17 11.66
CA ASP A 12 13.84 -6.26 12.15
C ASP A 12 12.99 -7.52 12.37
N GLN A 13 11.80 -7.36 12.95
CA GLN A 13 10.85 -8.44 13.13
C GLN A 13 10.41 -9.04 11.80
N GLY A 14 10.11 -8.20 10.82
CA GLY A 14 9.65 -8.63 9.51
C GLY A 14 10.71 -9.43 8.74
N VAL A 15 11.97 -8.98 8.78
CA VAL A 15 13.08 -9.71 8.15
C VAL A 15 13.31 -11.04 8.85
N LYS A 16 13.27 -11.06 10.17
CA LYS A 16 13.43 -12.27 10.96
C LYS A 16 12.42 -13.34 10.60
N ASN A 17 11.19 -12.89 10.31
CA ASN A 17 10.05 -13.76 9.97
C ASN A 17 9.71 -13.68 8.48
N VAL A 18 10.68 -13.40 7.63
CA VAL A 18 10.45 -13.19 6.20
C VAL A 18 9.80 -14.37 5.50
N LYS A 19 10.01 -15.59 6.02
CA LYS A 19 9.39 -16.80 5.45
C LYS A 19 7.87 -16.78 5.52
N ASP A 20 7.29 -15.95 6.39
CA ASP A 20 5.84 -15.79 6.53
C ASP A 20 5.29 -14.63 5.70
N THR A 21 6.13 -13.96 4.89
CA THR A 21 5.73 -12.74 4.19
C THR A 21 4.56 -12.95 3.23
N ILE A 22 4.51 -14.11 2.58
CA ILE A 22 3.39 -14.42 1.66
C ILE A 22 2.09 -14.59 2.42
N LYS A 23 2.11 -15.24 3.58
CA LYS A 23 0.93 -15.35 4.45
C LYS A 23 0.45 -13.98 4.92
N ARG A 24 1.39 -13.09 5.26
CA ARG A 24 1.06 -11.71 5.65
C ARG A 24 0.46 -10.93 4.48
N ALA A 25 0.95 -11.15 3.27
CA ALA A 25 0.39 -10.54 2.07
C ALA A 25 -1.04 -10.98 1.84
N ASP A 26 -1.33 -12.28 1.99
CA ASP A 26 -2.68 -12.81 1.85
C ASP A 26 -3.62 -12.22 2.91
N ALA A 27 -3.15 -12.11 4.15
CA ALA A 27 -3.92 -11.50 5.24
C ALA A 27 -4.17 -10.01 4.97
N PHE A 28 -3.21 -9.32 4.39
CA PHE A 28 -3.36 -7.91 3.99
C PHE A 28 -4.46 -7.73 2.94
N VAL A 29 -4.45 -8.57 1.90
CA VAL A 29 -5.47 -8.54 0.86
C VAL A 29 -6.87 -8.75 1.47
N GLU A 30 -6.99 -9.70 2.39
CA GLU A 30 -8.23 -10.00 3.07
C GLU A 30 -8.72 -8.83 3.91
N ALA A 31 -7.82 -8.23 4.70
CA ALA A 31 -8.13 -7.06 5.52
C ALA A 31 -8.54 -5.87 4.65
N ALA A 32 -7.84 -5.64 3.55
CA ALA A 32 -8.15 -4.56 2.61
C ALA A 32 -9.56 -4.74 2.03
N THR A 33 -9.90 -5.95 1.62
CA THR A 33 -11.22 -6.26 1.07
C THR A 33 -12.33 -5.96 2.08
N LYS A 34 -12.13 -6.31 3.35
CA LYS A 34 -13.10 -6.01 4.42
C LYS A 34 -13.28 -4.52 4.66
N MET A 35 -12.29 -3.73 4.31
CA MET A 35 -12.34 -2.27 4.44
C MET A 35 -12.78 -1.56 3.14
N ASN A 36 -13.34 -2.34 2.20
CA ASN A 36 -13.75 -1.84 0.88
C ASN A 36 -12.60 -1.24 0.08
N CYS A 37 -11.41 -1.75 0.29
CA CYS A 37 -10.21 -1.44 -0.49
C CYS A 37 -9.91 -2.58 -1.46
N ARG A 38 -9.20 -2.26 -2.54
CA ARG A 38 -8.79 -3.25 -3.52
C ARG A 38 -7.27 -3.19 -3.67
N VAL A 39 -6.62 -4.31 -3.44
CA VAL A 39 -5.18 -4.44 -3.69
C VAL A 39 -4.99 -4.80 -5.16
N ARG A 40 -4.39 -3.88 -5.92
CA ARG A 40 -4.15 -4.09 -7.35
C ARG A 40 -2.85 -4.81 -7.61
N GLU A 41 -1.82 -4.49 -6.84
CA GLU A 41 -0.48 -5.06 -7.00
C GLU A 41 0.22 -5.18 -5.66
N ILE A 42 0.96 -6.27 -5.50
CA ILE A 42 1.98 -6.43 -4.46
C ILE A 42 3.23 -6.92 -5.16
N LEU A 43 4.30 -6.14 -5.06
CA LEU A 43 5.58 -6.48 -5.67
C LEU A 43 6.66 -6.48 -4.60
N TYR A 44 7.60 -7.41 -4.69
CA TYR A 44 8.76 -7.46 -3.81
C TYR A 44 9.96 -6.95 -4.59
N THR A 45 10.73 -6.04 -3.98
CA THR A 45 11.78 -5.31 -4.67
C THR A 45 13.12 -5.48 -3.99
N MET A 46 14.17 -5.20 -4.73
CA MET A 46 15.54 -5.05 -4.22
C MET A 46 15.84 -3.55 -4.15
N GLY A 47 16.73 -3.16 -3.24
CA GLY A 47 17.17 -1.78 -3.12
C GLY A 47 16.62 -1.11 -1.88
N PRO A 48 16.33 0.20 -1.91
CA PRO A 48 15.96 0.94 -0.70
C PRO A 48 14.60 0.57 -0.11
N HIS A 49 13.76 -0.10 -0.87
CA HIS A 49 12.44 -0.58 -0.39
C HIS A 49 12.30 -2.06 -0.70
N ASP A 50 11.54 -2.76 0.13
CA ASP A 50 11.38 -4.21 0.03
C ASP A 50 10.08 -4.62 -0.65
N ILE A 51 9.04 -3.81 -0.51
CA ILE A 51 7.71 -4.12 -1.02
C ILE A 51 7.11 -2.85 -1.64
N VAL A 52 6.43 -3.02 -2.76
CA VAL A 52 5.64 -1.96 -3.38
C VAL A 52 4.22 -2.47 -3.52
N THR A 53 3.24 -1.70 -3.04
CA THR A 53 1.83 -2.04 -3.22
C THR A 53 1.10 -0.91 -3.92
N VAL A 54 0.10 -1.29 -4.71
CA VAL A 54 -0.82 -0.36 -5.35
C VAL A 54 -2.22 -0.74 -4.89
N ILE A 55 -2.90 0.18 -4.23
CA ILE A 55 -4.24 -0.07 -3.69
C ILE A 55 -5.22 1.00 -4.13
N GLU A 56 -6.48 0.60 -4.24
CA GLU A 56 -7.61 1.51 -4.35
C GLU A 56 -8.32 1.56 -3.01
N ALA A 57 -8.65 2.74 -2.53
CA ALA A 57 -9.41 2.93 -1.29
C ALA A 57 -10.48 4.00 -1.51
N PRO A 58 -11.59 3.96 -0.75
CA PRO A 58 -12.67 4.94 -0.91
C PRO A 58 -12.22 6.39 -0.67
N ASN A 59 -11.30 6.59 0.27
CA ASN A 59 -10.81 7.90 0.66
C ASN A 59 -9.49 7.77 1.42
N ASP A 60 -8.87 8.92 1.67
CA ASP A 60 -7.57 8.98 2.36
C ASP A 60 -7.64 8.40 3.78
N GLU A 61 -8.74 8.63 4.48
CA GLU A 61 -8.92 8.12 5.85
C GLU A 61 -8.90 6.59 5.88
N THR A 62 -9.60 5.95 4.95
CA THR A 62 -9.63 4.50 4.87
C THR A 62 -8.25 3.93 4.49
N ALA A 63 -7.57 4.57 3.54
CA ALA A 63 -6.21 4.19 3.17
C ALA A 63 -5.27 4.29 4.37
N SER A 64 -5.40 5.37 5.16
CA SER A 64 -4.61 5.58 6.38
C SER A 64 -4.89 4.52 7.44
N LYS A 65 -6.16 4.17 7.64
CA LYS A 65 -6.55 3.11 8.57
C LYS A 65 -5.93 1.77 8.17
N LEU A 66 -5.95 1.44 6.89
CA LEU A 66 -5.35 0.20 6.39
C LEU A 66 -3.85 0.18 6.63
N THR A 67 -3.17 1.29 6.32
CA THR A 67 -1.72 1.41 6.53
C THR A 67 -1.35 1.28 8.01
N LEU A 68 -2.10 1.93 8.89
CA LEU A 68 -1.87 1.85 10.33
C LEU A 68 -2.13 0.45 10.86
N ALA A 69 -3.20 -0.20 10.40
CA ALA A 69 -3.53 -1.56 10.82
C ALA A 69 -2.40 -2.54 10.49
N VAL A 70 -1.83 -2.39 9.30
CA VAL A 70 -0.67 -3.20 8.89
C VAL A 70 0.56 -2.85 9.73
N GLY A 71 0.82 -1.57 9.92
CA GLY A 71 1.97 -1.10 10.72
C GLY A 71 1.94 -1.57 12.16
N MET A 72 0.74 -1.66 12.75
CA MET A 72 0.56 -2.13 14.13
C MET A 72 1.06 -3.57 14.34
N GLN A 73 1.08 -4.39 13.30
CA GLN A 73 1.56 -5.77 13.39
C GLN A 73 3.07 -5.84 13.56
N GLY A 74 3.79 -4.76 13.28
CA GLY A 74 5.21 -4.63 13.54
C GLY A 74 6.15 -5.23 12.52
N SER A 75 5.65 -5.85 11.45
CA SER A 75 6.49 -6.51 10.46
C SER A 75 6.97 -5.61 9.34
N ILE A 76 6.25 -4.50 9.08
CA ILE A 76 6.63 -3.54 8.04
C ILE A 76 6.38 -2.10 8.48
N ARG A 77 7.12 -1.20 7.83
CA ARG A 77 6.86 0.25 7.87
C ARG A 77 6.61 0.70 6.45
N THR A 78 5.63 1.57 6.27
CA THR A 78 5.23 2.03 4.94
C THR A 78 5.42 3.52 4.76
N LEU A 79 5.71 3.89 3.52
CA LEU A 79 5.66 5.26 3.04
C LEU A 79 4.58 5.29 1.96
N SER A 80 3.43 5.84 2.29
CA SER A 80 2.26 5.84 1.40
C SER A 80 2.10 7.16 0.68
N MET A 81 1.70 7.10 -0.57
CA MET A 81 1.52 8.27 -1.42
C MET A 81 0.18 8.18 -2.14
N ARG A 82 -0.52 9.32 -2.23
CA ARG A 82 -1.67 9.44 -3.13
C ARG A 82 -1.15 9.41 -4.56
N ALA A 83 -1.73 8.58 -5.39
CA ALA A 83 -1.30 8.41 -6.78
C ALA A 83 -2.43 8.78 -7.74
N TYR A 84 -2.05 9.20 -8.93
CA TYR A 84 -2.96 9.56 -10.01
C TYR A 84 -2.62 8.73 -11.24
N THR A 85 -3.63 8.24 -11.93
CA THR A 85 -3.44 7.62 -13.22
C THR A 85 -3.07 8.68 -14.26
N LYS A 86 -2.63 8.24 -15.42
CA LYS A 86 -2.33 9.14 -16.53
C LYS A 86 -3.56 10.00 -16.90
N ASP A 87 -4.74 9.39 -16.93
CA ASP A 87 -5.98 10.09 -17.26
C ASP A 87 -6.36 11.11 -16.19
N GLU A 88 -6.21 10.76 -14.92
CA GLU A 88 -6.43 11.69 -13.82
C GLU A 88 -5.45 12.86 -13.87
N MET A 89 -4.20 12.60 -14.17
CA MET A 89 -3.18 13.64 -14.30
C MET A 89 -3.49 14.60 -15.47
N ALA A 90 -4.00 14.05 -16.57
CA ALA A 90 -4.40 14.86 -17.70
C ALA A 90 -5.49 15.88 -17.30
N LYS A 91 -6.44 15.47 -16.47
CA LYS A 91 -7.49 16.35 -15.96
C LYS A 91 -6.94 17.42 -15.02
N ILE A 92 -5.98 17.05 -14.17
CA ILE A 92 -5.31 18.00 -13.27
C ILE A 92 -4.58 19.06 -14.08
N ILE A 93 -3.84 18.66 -15.11
CA ILE A 93 -3.09 19.56 -15.99
C ILE A 93 -4.04 20.49 -16.73
N ALA A 94 -5.16 19.97 -17.20
CA ALA A 94 -6.16 20.77 -17.94
C ALA A 94 -6.74 21.89 -17.07
N GLY A 95 -6.71 21.76 -15.75
CA GLY A 95 -7.18 22.78 -14.80
C GLY A 95 -6.14 23.83 -14.43
N LEU A 96 -4.91 23.73 -14.95
CA LEU A 96 -3.87 24.72 -14.65
C LEU A 96 -4.17 26.05 -15.34
N PRO A 97 -3.81 27.18 -14.67
CA PRO A 97 -4.01 28.52 -15.27
C PRO A 97 -3.11 28.76 -16.48
#